data_86f09d7792490270b6680b4db6838eb2
#
_entry.id   86f09d7792490270b6680b4db6838eb2
#
_cell.length_a   1.000
_cell.length_b   1.000
_cell.length_c   1.000
_cell.angle_alpha   90.00
_cell.angle_beta   90.00
_cell.angle_gamma   90.00
#
_symmetry.space_group_name_H-M   'P 1'
#
loop_
_entity.id
_entity.type
_entity.pdbx_description
1 polymer ?
#
loop_
_entity_poly.entity_id
_entity_poly.type
_entity_poly.pdbx_seq_one_letter_code
_entity_poly.pdbx_strand_id
1 'polypeptide(L)'
;MIDAHAPAQPDPNDPLALAELFQGGGEPWLPLLKPVIEAQPDAATFIGPNRGPDVVPVRELTFQALKPNPPHKWKVVVFGQNPYPRPESATGIAMFDNTFHDWKDSQFGRVVSIRCIIKAAAMWKYGIPKKTPIADIRALLKERDAVQPPEWFQAMLTQGVLLLNASLTASSDAVRGDDRHTVFWRPVAERIVEEILKAKRDADEEDRGVVFAWWGAHARNLKKVVLRLQRKYPEVEVRHIDHPNPAAQGDIFCDGDHFGMVNDALASVGADAIDWLPSRGWDQHAAEAGGADGGVAERMGAFIASTMELHQLYLERLSSVKDEGLVLPAITGVFDTPLMDFRDAVSPVAELLSGLDRHVRRSHEFGKRRADEAADGLSADAIAALYLYTCESAFYREINAILRAPDRSRVVPYLPYLRLLFSAVSGLPVRTEPLYRGVSLDLRAQYPVGRTVTWWGVSSCTSELGVARAFLGSRGKRTLFEVQPARAVGIRDFSAFTGEEEFVLLPGTQLKVTDVKAHRGGLCTVRLTELEEERLVS
;
A
#
# COMPACT_ATOMS: atom_id res chain seq x y z
N MET A 1 -19.09 21.29 23.90
CA MET A 1 -18.13 21.91 22.96
C MET A 1 -16.81 21.22 23.24
N ILE A 2 -16.51 20.19 22.46
CA ILE A 2 -15.23 19.47 22.54
C ILE A 2 -14.39 20.04 21.40
N ASP A 3 -13.32 20.74 21.80
CA ASP A 3 -12.34 21.30 20.86
C ASP A 3 -11.79 20.20 19.95
N ALA A 4 -12.07 20.32 18.66
CA ALA A 4 -11.41 19.55 17.62
C ALA A 4 -9.91 19.93 17.65
N HIS A 5 -9.07 19.03 18.12
CA HIS A 5 -7.63 19.19 18.03
C HIS A 5 -7.24 19.30 16.55
N ALA A 6 -6.77 20.47 16.16
CA ALA A 6 -6.11 20.67 14.88
C ALA A 6 -4.93 19.68 14.78
N PRO A 7 -4.69 19.07 13.61
CA PRO A 7 -3.55 18.17 13.44
C PRO A 7 -2.26 18.89 13.77
N ALA A 8 -1.44 18.30 14.64
CA ALA A 8 -0.14 18.83 15.03
C ALA A 8 0.70 19.11 13.77
N GLN A 9 1.28 20.31 13.67
CA GLN A 9 2.20 20.64 12.60
C GLN A 9 3.43 19.73 12.68
N PRO A 10 3.93 19.20 11.55
CA PRO A 10 5.11 18.36 11.56
C PRO A 10 6.31 19.13 12.13
N ASP A 11 7.02 18.51 13.07
CA ASP A 11 8.23 19.04 13.68
C ASP A 11 9.33 19.13 12.61
N PRO A 12 9.83 20.31 12.28
CA PRO A 12 10.89 20.47 11.27
C PRO A 12 12.21 19.78 11.67
N ASN A 13 12.35 19.34 12.93
CA ASN A 13 13.49 18.60 13.43
C ASN A 13 13.26 17.08 13.51
N ASP A 14 12.18 16.55 12.96
CA ASP A 14 11.95 15.10 12.90
C ASP A 14 12.39 14.52 11.54
N PRO A 15 13.65 14.05 11.42
CA PRO A 15 14.18 13.54 10.14
C PRO A 15 13.48 12.27 9.67
N LEU A 16 12.73 11.61 10.55
CA LEU A 16 11.97 10.41 10.22
C LEU A 16 10.50 10.72 9.89
N ALA A 17 10.03 11.93 10.18
CA ALA A 17 8.63 12.35 10.02
C ALA A 17 7.63 11.30 10.56
N LEU A 18 7.92 10.76 11.77
CA LEU A 18 7.17 9.65 12.35
C LEU A 18 5.71 10.00 12.63
N ALA A 19 5.42 11.24 13.00
CA ALA A 19 4.06 11.67 13.30
C ALA A 19 3.10 11.42 12.14
N GLU A 20 3.56 11.55 10.90
CA GLU A 20 2.76 11.28 9.70
C GLU A 20 2.31 9.82 9.61
N LEU A 21 3.16 8.88 10.04
CA LEU A 21 2.92 7.44 9.94
C LEU A 21 1.88 6.92 10.94
N PHE A 22 1.65 7.68 12.02
CA PHE A 22 0.68 7.32 13.04
C PHE A 22 -0.65 8.08 12.90
N GLN A 23 -0.79 8.95 11.91
CA GLN A 23 -2.07 9.62 11.63
C GLN A 23 -3.16 8.60 11.27
N GLY A 24 -4.40 8.93 11.66
CA GLY A 24 -5.57 8.11 11.36
C GLY A 24 -5.79 6.97 12.35
N GLY A 25 -5.52 7.20 13.65
CA GLY A 25 -5.80 6.28 14.75
C GLY A 25 -4.58 5.71 15.45
N GLY A 26 -3.39 5.88 14.89
CA GLY A 26 -2.13 5.41 15.48
C GLY A 26 -1.51 6.38 16.48
N GLU A 27 -2.08 7.55 16.70
CA GLU A 27 -1.54 8.60 17.53
C GLU A 27 -1.18 8.13 18.97
N PRO A 28 -1.96 7.24 19.61
CA PRO A 28 -1.61 6.71 20.94
C PRO A 28 -0.28 5.92 20.96
N TRP A 29 0.13 5.36 19.82
CA TRP A 29 1.36 4.58 19.70
C TRP A 29 2.61 5.45 19.48
N LEU A 30 2.45 6.63 18.90
CA LEU A 30 3.59 7.50 18.56
C LEU A 30 4.51 7.78 19.75
N PRO A 31 4.04 8.31 20.91
CA PRO A 31 4.91 8.59 22.05
C PRO A 31 5.56 7.33 22.63
N LEU A 32 4.96 6.17 22.43
CA LEU A 32 5.44 4.89 22.95
C LEU A 32 6.57 4.31 22.08
N LEU A 33 6.47 4.49 20.75
CA LEU A 33 7.37 3.86 19.78
C LEU A 33 8.45 4.82 19.25
N LYS A 34 8.21 6.13 19.20
CA LYS A 34 9.16 7.12 18.71
C LYS A 34 10.55 6.95 19.36
N PRO A 35 10.71 6.88 20.72
CA PRO A 35 12.02 6.78 21.32
C PRO A 35 12.82 5.52 20.93
N VAL A 36 12.15 4.38 20.77
CA VAL A 36 12.81 3.13 20.39
C VAL A 36 13.17 3.10 18.91
N ILE A 37 12.39 3.74 18.05
CA ILE A 37 12.66 3.84 16.61
C ILE A 37 13.86 4.77 16.38
N GLU A 38 13.85 5.96 16.97
CA GLU A 38 14.92 6.95 16.83
C GLU A 38 16.27 6.47 17.40
N ALA A 39 16.23 5.57 18.38
CA ALA A 39 17.43 4.97 18.94
C ALA A 39 18.05 3.88 18.04
N GLN A 40 17.36 3.42 16.99
CA GLN A 40 17.92 2.41 16.09
C GLN A 40 18.89 3.04 15.09
N PRO A 41 20.04 2.40 14.83
CA PRO A 41 20.91 2.82 13.74
C PRO A 41 20.16 2.70 12.41
N ASP A 42 20.48 3.59 11.50
CA ASP A 42 19.97 3.59 10.12
C ASP A 42 18.44 3.63 10.01
N ALA A 43 17.72 4.16 11.01
CA ALA A 43 16.26 4.22 11.01
C ALA A 43 15.69 4.86 9.73
N ALA A 44 16.37 5.85 9.18
CA ALA A 44 15.97 6.50 7.94
C ALA A 44 15.92 5.55 6.74
N THR A 45 16.77 4.51 6.72
CA THR A 45 16.80 3.49 5.67
C THR A 45 15.52 2.63 5.65
N PHE A 46 14.93 2.37 6.81
CA PHE A 46 13.76 1.48 6.93
C PHE A 46 12.43 2.23 7.00
N ILE A 47 12.43 3.46 7.53
CA ILE A 47 11.20 4.17 7.85
C ILE A 47 11.21 5.65 7.45
N GLY A 48 12.38 6.19 7.12
CA GLY A 48 12.50 7.59 6.71
C GLY A 48 11.71 7.91 5.43
N PRO A 49 11.45 9.19 5.17
CA PRO A 49 10.75 9.63 3.96
C PRO A 49 11.51 9.29 2.67
N ASN A 50 12.81 9.03 2.76
CA ASN A 50 13.70 8.66 1.64
C ASN A 50 14.25 7.24 1.78
N ARG A 51 13.53 6.35 2.46
CA ARG A 51 13.93 4.95 2.55
C ARG A 51 13.99 4.31 1.16
N GLY A 52 14.77 3.22 1.06
CA GLY A 52 14.95 2.50 -0.19
C GLY A 52 13.63 2.10 -0.84
N PRO A 53 13.61 2.06 -2.15
CA PRO A 53 12.41 1.79 -2.95
C PRO A 53 11.93 0.35 -2.87
N ASP A 54 12.85 -0.53 -2.60
CA ASP A 54 12.59 -1.95 -2.36
C ASP A 54 11.94 -2.21 -0.99
N VAL A 55 11.79 -1.16 -0.14
CA VAL A 55 11.21 -1.33 1.20
C VAL A 55 9.68 -1.35 1.13
N VAL A 56 9.08 -2.49 1.39
CA VAL A 56 7.63 -2.71 1.46
C VAL A 56 7.16 -2.84 2.92
N PRO A 57 5.91 -2.49 3.21
CA PRO A 57 4.87 -1.84 2.40
C PRO A 57 5.23 -0.39 2.06
N VAL A 58 4.40 0.32 1.31
CA VAL A 58 4.54 1.78 1.17
C VAL A 58 4.62 2.42 2.56
N ARG A 59 5.39 3.51 2.67
CA ARG A 59 5.80 4.08 3.96
C ARG A 59 4.62 4.36 4.90
N GLU A 60 3.55 4.90 4.38
CA GLU A 60 2.32 5.28 5.07
C GLU A 60 1.60 4.09 5.71
N LEU A 61 1.81 2.89 5.19
CA LEU A 61 1.22 1.65 5.68
C LEU A 61 2.10 0.90 6.69
N THR A 62 3.29 1.40 7.01
CA THR A 62 4.25 0.69 7.89
C THR A 62 3.65 0.32 9.24
N PHE A 63 2.87 1.21 9.89
CA PHE A 63 2.21 0.96 11.18
C PHE A 63 0.72 0.65 11.06
N GLN A 64 0.27 0.25 9.88
CA GLN A 64 -1.16 0.12 9.59
C GLN A 64 -1.88 -0.85 10.54
N ALA A 65 -1.23 -1.94 10.95
CA ALA A 65 -1.81 -2.89 11.90
C ALA A 65 -2.08 -2.30 13.31
N LEU A 66 -1.38 -1.23 13.71
CA LEU A 66 -1.51 -0.63 15.04
C LEU A 66 -2.56 0.48 15.11
N LYS A 67 -2.87 1.12 13.97
CA LYS A 67 -3.75 2.30 13.92
C LYS A 67 -5.16 2.05 14.45
N PRO A 68 -5.79 0.87 14.23
CA PRO A 68 -7.17 0.66 14.62
C PRO A 68 -7.45 0.80 16.11
N ASN A 69 -6.50 0.38 16.95
CA ASN A 69 -6.74 0.30 18.39
C ASN A 69 -5.53 0.76 19.21
N PRO A 70 -5.78 1.39 20.36
CA PRO A 70 -4.76 1.65 21.36
C PRO A 70 -4.29 0.33 22.02
N PRO A 71 -3.14 0.32 22.73
CA PRO A 71 -2.54 -0.90 23.28
C PRO A 71 -3.46 -1.79 24.12
N HIS A 72 -4.34 -1.22 24.94
CA HIS A 72 -5.20 -1.98 25.87
C HIS A 72 -6.35 -2.74 25.20
N LYS A 73 -6.74 -2.37 23.98
CA LYS A 73 -7.88 -2.98 23.26
C LYS A 73 -7.56 -4.30 22.56
N TRP A 74 -6.29 -4.67 22.45
CA TRP A 74 -5.92 -5.91 21.80
C TRP A 74 -6.16 -7.13 22.70
N LYS A 75 -7.03 -8.05 22.27
CA LYS A 75 -7.37 -9.32 22.97
C LYS A 75 -6.52 -10.47 22.49
N VAL A 76 -6.23 -10.51 21.19
CA VAL A 76 -5.40 -11.54 20.55
C VAL A 76 -4.27 -10.90 19.77
N VAL A 77 -3.05 -11.40 19.91
CA VAL A 77 -1.89 -10.97 19.12
C VAL A 77 -1.40 -12.13 18.26
N VAL A 78 -1.44 -11.94 16.95
CA VAL A 78 -0.94 -12.88 15.95
C VAL A 78 0.24 -12.26 15.23
N PHE A 79 1.36 -12.99 15.15
CA PHE A 79 2.53 -12.53 14.43
C PHE A 79 2.64 -13.17 13.05
N GLY A 80 2.64 -12.33 12.00
CA GLY A 80 3.24 -12.66 10.72
C GLY A 80 4.77 -12.55 10.78
N GLN A 81 5.47 -13.01 9.77
CA GLN A 81 6.93 -12.89 9.69
C GLN A 81 7.30 -11.49 9.17
N ASN A 82 6.96 -11.20 7.93
CA ASN A 82 7.27 -9.97 7.19
C ASN A 82 6.07 -9.59 6.33
N PRO A 83 5.97 -8.35 5.87
CA PRO A 83 5.07 -7.99 4.77
C PRO A 83 5.31 -8.87 3.54
N TYR A 84 4.31 -9.01 2.68
CA TYR A 84 4.53 -9.64 1.39
C TYR A 84 5.62 -8.87 0.62
N PRO A 85 6.55 -9.57 -0.07
CA PRO A 85 7.63 -8.89 -0.80
C PRO A 85 7.14 -8.12 -2.02
N ARG A 86 5.92 -8.35 -2.45
CA ARG A 86 5.31 -7.64 -3.58
C ARG A 86 4.64 -6.36 -3.09
N PRO A 87 5.03 -5.19 -3.60
CA PRO A 87 4.44 -3.92 -3.20
C PRO A 87 2.92 -3.89 -3.33
N GLU A 88 2.36 -4.49 -4.40
CA GLU A 88 0.92 -4.56 -4.65
C GLU A 88 0.15 -5.46 -3.66
N SER A 89 0.84 -6.28 -2.89
CA SER A 89 0.24 -7.16 -1.89
C SER A 89 0.35 -6.61 -0.47
N ALA A 90 1.39 -5.82 -0.18
CA ALA A 90 1.78 -5.43 1.17
C ALA A 90 0.92 -4.27 1.71
N THR A 91 0.09 -4.53 2.71
CA THR A 91 -0.82 -3.55 3.33
C THR A 91 -0.36 -3.03 4.69
N GLY A 92 0.74 -3.55 5.24
CA GLY A 92 1.16 -3.28 6.62
C GLY A 92 0.38 -4.08 7.68
N ILE A 93 -0.68 -4.80 7.30
CA ILE A 93 -1.41 -5.74 8.14
C ILE A 93 -0.97 -7.16 7.77
N ALA A 94 -0.59 -7.96 8.74
CA ALA A 94 -0.12 -9.32 8.47
C ALA A 94 -1.20 -10.16 7.77
N MET A 95 -0.78 -10.92 6.75
CA MET A 95 -1.63 -11.83 5.95
C MET A 95 -2.67 -11.16 5.06
N PHE A 96 -2.83 -9.84 5.12
CA PHE A 96 -3.70 -9.10 4.22
C PHE A 96 -2.97 -8.86 2.89
N ASP A 97 -3.35 -9.62 1.88
CA ASP A 97 -2.91 -9.45 0.48
C ASP A 97 -3.96 -8.63 -0.27
N ASN A 98 -3.59 -7.44 -0.72
CA ASN A 98 -4.51 -6.53 -1.41
C ASN A 98 -4.76 -6.90 -2.89
N THR A 99 -4.26 -8.01 -3.37
CA THR A 99 -4.45 -8.44 -4.77
C THR A 99 -5.78 -9.16 -5.04
N PHE A 100 -6.59 -9.41 -4.01
CA PHE A 100 -7.93 -9.99 -4.16
C PHE A 100 -8.91 -9.48 -3.09
N HIS A 101 -10.15 -9.25 -3.50
CA HIS A 101 -11.19 -8.65 -2.65
C HIS A 101 -12.48 -9.49 -2.58
N ASP A 102 -12.54 -10.62 -3.28
CA ASP A 102 -13.65 -11.56 -3.27
C ASP A 102 -13.12 -12.99 -3.10
N TRP A 103 -13.75 -13.80 -2.24
CA TRP A 103 -13.39 -15.21 -2.07
C TRP A 103 -13.51 -16.03 -3.37
N LYS A 104 -14.27 -15.53 -4.36
CA LYS A 104 -14.35 -16.13 -5.71
C LYS A 104 -13.10 -15.88 -6.54
N ASP A 105 -12.31 -14.87 -6.22
CA ASP A 105 -11.10 -14.55 -6.96
C ASP A 105 -10.18 -15.77 -7.00
N SER A 106 -9.55 -15.97 -8.16
CA SER A 106 -8.61 -17.07 -8.35
C SER A 106 -7.39 -16.97 -7.42
N GLN A 107 -7.02 -15.76 -7.01
CA GLN A 107 -5.90 -15.51 -6.10
C GLN A 107 -6.16 -16.08 -4.71
N PHE A 108 -7.40 -16.09 -4.21
CA PHE A 108 -7.73 -16.72 -2.92
C PHE A 108 -7.23 -18.17 -2.84
N GLY A 109 -7.33 -18.94 -3.92
CA GLY A 109 -6.81 -20.31 -3.98
C GLY A 109 -5.27 -20.41 -4.00
N ARG A 110 -4.57 -19.32 -4.34
CA ARG A 110 -3.10 -19.26 -4.51
C ARG A 110 -2.39 -18.69 -3.30
N VAL A 111 -3.01 -17.76 -2.59
CA VAL A 111 -2.45 -17.18 -1.35
C VAL A 111 -2.66 -18.18 -0.22
N VAL A 112 -1.66 -19.03 0.00
CA VAL A 112 -1.77 -20.22 0.88
C VAL A 112 -2.17 -19.85 2.30
N SER A 113 -1.60 -18.78 2.87
CA SER A 113 -1.85 -18.39 4.25
C SER A 113 -3.32 -18.05 4.51
N ILE A 114 -3.89 -17.10 3.78
CA ILE A 114 -5.29 -16.70 3.99
C ILE A 114 -6.26 -17.83 3.59
N ARG A 115 -5.93 -18.61 2.56
CA ARG A 115 -6.71 -19.79 2.19
C ARG A 115 -6.81 -20.77 3.34
N CYS A 116 -5.70 -21.09 4.01
CA CYS A 116 -5.69 -22.01 5.14
C CYS A 116 -6.39 -21.43 6.37
N ILE A 117 -6.23 -20.13 6.64
CA ILE A 117 -6.91 -19.45 7.74
C ILE A 117 -8.43 -19.52 7.55
N ILE A 118 -8.94 -19.14 6.40
CA ILE A 118 -10.38 -19.13 6.12
C ILE A 118 -10.96 -20.57 6.08
N LYS A 119 -10.18 -21.52 5.56
CA LYS A 119 -10.57 -22.93 5.61
C LYS A 119 -10.69 -23.44 7.05
N ALA A 120 -9.71 -23.15 7.90
CA ALA A 120 -9.75 -23.53 9.32
C ALA A 120 -10.90 -22.82 10.05
N ALA A 121 -11.17 -21.54 9.75
CA ALA A 121 -12.30 -20.82 10.30
C ALA A 121 -13.66 -21.42 9.88
N ALA A 122 -13.77 -21.87 8.62
CA ALA A 122 -14.97 -22.58 8.15
C ALA A 122 -15.11 -23.97 8.79
N MET A 123 -14.01 -24.68 9.04
CA MET A 123 -14.02 -25.93 9.79
C MET A 123 -14.50 -25.71 11.23
N TRP A 124 -13.98 -24.72 11.90
CA TRP A 124 -14.38 -24.34 13.26
C TRP A 124 -15.87 -23.95 13.33
N LYS A 125 -16.32 -23.07 12.43
CA LYS A 125 -17.67 -22.50 12.50
C LYS A 125 -18.75 -23.45 11.97
N TYR A 126 -18.45 -24.21 10.90
CA TYR A 126 -19.44 -24.99 10.16
C TYR A 126 -19.18 -26.50 10.20
N GLY A 127 -18.14 -26.95 10.87
CA GLY A 127 -17.84 -28.39 11.02
C GLY A 127 -17.46 -29.11 9.72
N ILE A 128 -16.99 -28.38 8.68
CA ILE A 128 -16.60 -29.01 7.41
C ILE A 128 -15.27 -29.81 7.57
N PRO A 129 -15.10 -30.90 6.82
CA PRO A 129 -13.88 -31.70 6.87
C PRO A 129 -12.67 -30.95 6.28
N LYS A 130 -11.45 -31.23 6.78
CA LYS A 130 -10.20 -30.70 6.22
C LYS A 130 -10.04 -30.97 4.71
N LYS A 131 -10.55 -32.07 4.21
CA LYS A 131 -10.46 -32.45 2.78
C LYS A 131 -11.43 -31.69 1.87
N THR A 132 -12.28 -30.80 2.41
CA THR A 132 -13.24 -30.02 1.62
C THR A 132 -12.50 -29.22 0.51
N PRO A 133 -12.87 -29.40 -0.76
CA PRO A 133 -12.27 -28.68 -1.87
C PRO A 133 -12.48 -27.17 -1.75
N ILE A 134 -11.55 -26.37 -2.28
CA ILE A 134 -11.65 -24.91 -2.23
C ILE A 134 -12.89 -24.36 -2.96
N ALA A 135 -13.37 -25.07 -3.99
CA ALA A 135 -14.60 -24.70 -4.69
C ALA A 135 -15.83 -24.81 -3.77
N ASP A 136 -15.89 -25.87 -2.96
CA ASP A 136 -16.99 -26.10 -2.02
C ASP A 136 -16.92 -25.11 -0.85
N ILE A 137 -15.69 -24.76 -0.40
CA ILE A 137 -15.49 -23.70 0.60
C ILE A 137 -16.02 -22.36 0.07
N ARG A 138 -15.72 -22.00 -1.18
CA ARG A 138 -16.26 -20.78 -1.81
C ARG A 138 -17.79 -20.77 -1.90
N ALA A 139 -18.38 -21.91 -2.25
CA ALA A 139 -19.84 -22.06 -2.29
C ALA A 139 -20.45 -21.89 -0.88
N LEU A 140 -19.84 -22.49 0.13
CA LEU A 140 -20.26 -22.38 1.53
C LEU A 140 -20.14 -20.93 2.04
N LEU A 141 -19.03 -20.25 1.78
CA LEU A 141 -18.85 -18.84 2.18
C LEU A 141 -19.94 -17.95 1.58
N LYS A 142 -20.30 -18.20 0.33
CA LYS A 142 -21.41 -17.49 -0.33
C LYS A 142 -22.77 -17.84 0.28
N GLU A 143 -23.04 -19.13 0.50
CA GLU A 143 -24.31 -19.61 1.09
C GLU A 143 -24.54 -19.05 2.49
N ARG A 144 -23.47 -18.98 3.29
CA ARG A 144 -23.50 -18.49 4.68
C ARG A 144 -23.35 -16.97 4.79
N ASP A 145 -23.34 -16.28 3.67
CA ASP A 145 -23.15 -14.82 3.58
C ASP A 145 -21.93 -14.33 4.37
N ALA A 146 -20.84 -15.11 4.32
CA ALA A 146 -19.60 -14.73 4.98
C ALA A 146 -19.05 -13.43 4.40
N VAL A 147 -18.49 -12.58 5.26
CA VAL A 147 -17.87 -11.30 4.85
C VAL A 147 -16.76 -11.52 3.83
N GLN A 148 -16.54 -10.54 2.96
CA GLN A 148 -15.47 -10.58 1.95
C GLN A 148 -14.08 -10.32 2.56
N PRO A 149 -12.96 -10.60 1.84
CA PRO A 149 -11.62 -10.45 2.37
C PRO A 149 -11.34 -9.15 3.10
N PRO A 150 -11.57 -7.96 2.55
CA PRO A 150 -11.31 -6.71 3.27
C PRO A 150 -12.14 -6.58 4.56
N GLU A 151 -13.41 -6.95 4.50
CA GLU A 151 -14.33 -6.89 5.62
C GLU A 151 -13.96 -7.93 6.71
N TRP A 152 -13.38 -9.08 6.32
CA TRP A 152 -12.85 -10.05 7.28
C TRP A 152 -11.72 -9.46 8.12
N PHE A 153 -10.75 -8.76 7.49
CA PHE A 153 -9.70 -8.06 8.24
C PHE A 153 -10.27 -6.95 9.13
N GLN A 154 -11.24 -6.19 8.62
CA GLN A 154 -11.98 -5.22 9.42
C GLN A 154 -12.58 -5.86 10.67
N ALA A 155 -13.31 -6.96 10.52
CA ALA A 155 -13.94 -7.66 11.62
C ALA A 155 -12.92 -8.21 12.63
N MET A 156 -11.79 -8.75 12.17
CA MET A 156 -10.72 -9.21 13.06
C MET A 156 -10.15 -8.08 13.90
N LEU A 157 -9.78 -6.98 13.28
CA LEU A 157 -9.22 -5.81 13.96
C LEU A 157 -10.24 -5.19 14.93
N THR A 158 -11.51 -5.08 14.55
CA THR A 158 -12.59 -4.54 15.40
C THR A 158 -12.80 -5.41 16.66
N GLN A 159 -12.73 -6.73 16.52
CA GLN A 159 -12.85 -7.65 17.65
C GLN A 159 -11.60 -7.66 18.56
N GLY A 160 -10.54 -6.92 18.23
CA GLY A 160 -9.31 -6.83 19.02
C GLY A 160 -8.25 -7.90 18.64
N VAL A 161 -8.26 -8.42 17.43
CA VAL A 161 -7.21 -9.29 16.92
C VAL A 161 -6.14 -8.45 16.21
N LEU A 162 -4.96 -8.30 16.83
CA LEU A 162 -3.82 -7.63 16.22
C LEU A 162 -3.10 -8.58 15.26
N LEU A 163 -3.14 -8.28 13.99
CA LEU A 163 -2.43 -8.99 12.92
C LEU A 163 -1.13 -8.23 12.59
N LEU A 164 -0.07 -8.50 13.35
CA LEU A 164 1.20 -7.75 13.30
C LEU A 164 2.31 -8.57 12.65
N ASN A 165 3.07 -7.99 11.73
CA ASN A 165 4.31 -8.60 11.28
C ASN A 165 5.43 -8.40 12.33
N ALA A 166 6.26 -9.42 12.54
CA ALA A 166 7.43 -9.34 13.42
C ALA A 166 8.47 -8.33 12.91
N SER A 167 8.58 -8.19 11.59
CA SER A 167 9.27 -7.10 10.90
C SER A 167 8.22 -6.29 10.15
N LEU A 168 8.10 -4.99 10.44
CA LEU A 168 7.06 -4.15 9.83
C LEU A 168 7.39 -3.74 8.40
N THR A 169 8.65 -3.95 7.98
CA THR A 169 9.08 -3.75 6.59
C THR A 169 9.88 -4.96 6.11
N ALA A 170 9.96 -5.11 4.79
CA ALA A 170 10.80 -6.09 4.12
C ALA A 170 11.37 -5.48 2.83
N SER A 171 12.35 -6.11 2.20
CA SER A 171 12.79 -5.75 0.86
C SER A 171 12.00 -6.55 -0.19
N SER A 172 11.53 -5.89 -1.25
CA SER A 172 10.93 -6.55 -2.41
C SER A 172 11.97 -7.33 -3.22
N ASP A 173 13.23 -6.88 -3.18
CA ASP A 173 14.38 -7.47 -3.86
C ASP A 173 15.22 -8.36 -2.95
N ALA A 174 14.65 -8.84 -1.83
CA ALA A 174 15.39 -9.57 -0.82
C ALA A 174 16.13 -10.78 -1.39
N VAL A 175 17.45 -10.72 -1.36
CA VAL A 175 18.29 -11.91 -1.47
C VAL A 175 18.01 -12.80 -0.27
N ARG A 176 17.86 -14.11 -0.47
CA ARG A 176 17.67 -15.08 0.63
C ARG A 176 18.77 -14.87 1.69
N GLY A 177 18.35 -14.50 2.91
CA GLY A 177 19.26 -14.27 4.03
C GLY A 177 19.46 -12.82 4.45
N ASP A 178 18.81 -11.85 3.79
CA ASP A 178 18.81 -10.46 4.27
C ASP A 178 17.91 -10.35 5.51
N ASP A 179 18.53 -10.21 6.69
CA ASP A 179 17.86 -10.08 7.98
C ASP A 179 17.86 -8.65 8.53
N ARG A 180 18.39 -7.66 7.79
CA ARG A 180 18.52 -6.26 8.24
C ARG A 180 17.20 -5.69 8.75
N HIS A 181 16.09 -5.94 8.03
CA HIS A 181 14.77 -5.53 8.48
C HIS A 181 14.37 -6.19 9.79
N THR A 182 14.59 -7.49 9.92
CA THR A 182 14.29 -8.24 11.15
C THR A 182 15.12 -7.72 12.34
N VAL A 183 16.38 -7.40 12.13
CA VAL A 183 17.26 -6.85 13.17
C VAL A 183 16.77 -5.47 13.60
N PHE A 184 16.46 -4.60 12.65
CA PHE A 184 15.94 -3.24 12.91
C PHE A 184 14.60 -3.27 13.67
N TRP A 185 13.65 -4.10 13.25
CA TRP A 185 12.30 -4.11 13.82
C TRP A 185 12.19 -4.88 15.14
N ARG A 186 13.16 -5.73 15.49
CA ARG A 186 13.11 -6.51 16.72
C ARG A 186 12.89 -5.69 17.98
N PRO A 187 13.66 -4.60 18.28
CA PRO A 187 13.43 -3.77 19.45
C PRO A 187 12.07 -3.07 19.44
N VAL A 188 11.59 -2.69 18.27
CA VAL A 188 10.28 -2.05 18.10
C VAL A 188 9.15 -3.05 18.36
N ALA A 189 9.25 -4.28 17.82
CA ALA A 189 8.29 -5.34 18.09
C ALA A 189 8.25 -5.73 19.58
N GLU A 190 9.43 -5.80 20.24
CA GLU A 190 9.52 -5.99 21.69
C GLU A 190 8.83 -4.87 22.46
N ARG A 191 9.00 -3.62 22.03
CA ARG A 191 8.35 -2.45 22.64
C ARG A 191 6.83 -2.48 22.44
N ILE A 192 6.35 -2.85 21.26
CA ILE A 192 4.90 -2.99 21.01
C ILE A 192 4.29 -4.00 22.00
N VAL A 193 4.92 -5.15 22.18
CA VAL A 193 4.47 -6.16 23.15
C VAL A 193 4.50 -5.60 24.58
N GLU A 194 5.59 -4.94 24.97
CA GLU A 194 5.72 -4.37 26.32
C GLU A 194 4.63 -3.33 26.61
N GLU A 195 4.32 -2.47 25.64
CA GLU A 195 3.27 -1.46 25.80
C GLU A 195 1.86 -2.06 25.84
N ILE A 196 1.62 -3.17 25.12
CA ILE A 196 0.36 -3.93 25.27
C ILE A 196 0.27 -4.48 26.69
N LEU A 197 1.29 -5.17 27.20
CA LEU A 197 1.26 -5.76 28.54
C LEU A 197 1.11 -4.68 29.64
N LYS A 198 1.82 -3.56 29.49
CA LYS A 198 1.73 -2.42 30.40
C LYS A 198 0.31 -1.81 30.40
N ALA A 199 -0.27 -1.58 29.22
CA ALA A 199 -1.61 -1.06 29.09
C ALA A 199 -2.68 -2.02 29.64
N LYS A 200 -2.48 -3.33 29.48
CA LYS A 200 -3.33 -4.37 30.08
C LYS A 200 -3.24 -4.41 31.60
N ARG A 201 -2.04 -4.22 32.19
CA ARG A 201 -1.88 -4.10 33.64
C ARG A 201 -2.69 -2.91 34.21
N ASP A 202 -2.66 -1.79 33.48
CA ASP A 202 -3.28 -0.54 33.91
C ASP A 202 -4.79 -0.47 33.54
N ALA A 203 -5.31 -1.48 32.84
CA ALA A 203 -6.72 -1.60 32.48
C ALA A 203 -7.57 -2.17 33.62
N ASP A 204 -8.90 -2.09 33.47
CA ASP A 204 -9.85 -2.74 34.36
C ASP A 204 -9.66 -4.26 34.34
N GLU A 205 -10.07 -4.94 35.41
CA GLU A 205 -9.80 -6.38 35.59
C GLU A 205 -10.30 -7.25 34.43
N GLU A 206 -11.45 -6.88 33.85
CA GLU A 206 -12.08 -7.53 32.71
C GLU A 206 -11.24 -7.44 31.41
N ASP A 207 -10.42 -6.39 31.29
CA ASP A 207 -9.59 -6.11 30.10
C ASP A 207 -8.12 -6.53 30.26
N ARG A 208 -7.72 -7.17 31.36
CA ARG A 208 -6.31 -7.56 31.64
C ARG A 208 -5.84 -8.77 30.87
N GLY A 209 -6.73 -9.51 30.23
CA GLY A 209 -6.41 -10.70 29.49
C GLY A 209 -5.84 -10.43 28.10
N VAL A 210 -4.85 -11.26 27.67
CA VAL A 210 -4.36 -11.26 26.29
C VAL A 210 -3.89 -12.65 25.87
N VAL A 211 -4.22 -13.04 24.63
CA VAL A 211 -3.82 -14.31 24.03
C VAL A 211 -2.80 -14.07 22.92
N PHE A 212 -1.64 -14.71 23.00
CA PHE A 212 -0.65 -14.74 21.92
C PHE A 212 -0.82 -16.02 21.12
N ALA A 213 -1.27 -15.89 19.87
CA ALA A 213 -1.42 -17.01 18.93
C ALA A 213 -0.17 -17.10 18.02
N TRP A 214 0.61 -18.15 18.22
CA TRP A 214 1.92 -18.36 17.58
C TRP A 214 1.78 -19.21 16.32
N TRP A 215 1.65 -18.57 15.16
CA TRP A 215 1.45 -19.26 13.89
C TRP A 215 2.79 -19.56 13.19
N GLY A 216 3.37 -20.69 13.54
CA GLY A 216 4.62 -21.19 12.96
C GLY A 216 5.89 -20.84 13.73
N ALA A 217 7.03 -21.33 13.23
CA ALA A 217 8.31 -21.23 13.93
C ALA A 217 8.82 -19.79 14.07
N HIS A 218 8.63 -18.96 13.05
CA HIS A 218 9.08 -17.56 13.08
C HIS A 218 8.35 -16.77 14.16
N ALA A 219 7.03 -16.89 14.24
CA ALA A 219 6.26 -16.28 15.32
C ALA A 219 6.76 -16.75 16.71
N ARG A 220 7.01 -18.05 16.88
CA ARG A 220 7.53 -18.61 18.13
C ARG A 220 8.89 -18.07 18.56
N ASN A 221 9.70 -17.52 17.65
CA ASN A 221 10.96 -16.87 18.04
C ASN A 221 10.74 -15.66 18.97
N LEU A 222 9.62 -14.94 18.82
CA LEU A 222 9.22 -13.86 19.71
C LEU A 222 8.64 -14.34 21.04
N LYS A 223 8.20 -15.58 21.14
CA LYS A 223 7.61 -16.14 22.37
C LYS A 223 8.55 -16.00 23.57
N LYS A 224 9.86 -16.22 23.38
CA LYS A 224 10.84 -16.04 24.46
C LYS A 224 10.90 -14.60 24.99
N VAL A 225 10.72 -13.63 24.11
CA VAL A 225 10.66 -12.20 24.45
C VAL A 225 9.40 -11.94 25.25
N VAL A 226 8.23 -12.39 24.77
CA VAL A 226 6.96 -12.22 25.48
C VAL A 226 7.00 -12.87 26.86
N LEU A 227 7.51 -14.09 27.00
CA LEU A 227 7.68 -14.77 28.27
C LEU A 227 8.60 -14.00 29.24
N ARG A 228 9.63 -13.33 28.74
CA ARG A 228 10.49 -12.46 29.55
C ARG A 228 9.75 -11.20 30.01
N LEU A 229 9.04 -10.55 29.10
CA LEU A 229 8.28 -9.34 29.39
C LEU A 229 7.10 -9.62 30.33
N GLN A 230 6.40 -10.72 30.15
CA GLN A 230 5.29 -11.15 31.02
C GLN A 230 5.70 -11.22 32.51
N ARG A 231 6.93 -11.58 32.81
CA ARG A 231 7.44 -11.62 34.19
C ARG A 231 7.50 -10.24 34.86
N LYS A 232 7.51 -9.17 34.08
CA LYS A 232 7.48 -7.78 34.57
C LYS A 232 6.06 -7.32 34.91
N TYR A 233 5.04 -8.02 34.40
CA TYR A 233 3.62 -7.67 34.51
C TYR A 233 2.82 -8.90 34.98
N PRO A 234 3.06 -9.39 36.20
CA PRO A 234 2.44 -10.63 36.70
C PRO A 234 0.92 -10.51 36.86
N GLU A 235 0.37 -9.29 36.89
CA GLU A 235 -1.06 -9.02 37.01
C GLU A 235 -1.80 -9.24 35.68
N VAL A 236 -1.08 -9.31 34.56
CA VAL A 236 -1.66 -9.51 33.22
C VAL A 236 -1.86 -11.00 32.97
N GLU A 237 -3.07 -11.36 32.65
CA GLU A 237 -3.44 -12.74 32.28
C GLU A 237 -3.02 -13.04 30.83
N VAL A 238 -1.88 -13.71 30.67
CA VAL A 238 -1.32 -14.05 29.34
C VAL A 238 -1.53 -15.52 29.04
N ARG A 239 -2.04 -15.83 27.84
CA ARG A 239 -2.12 -17.20 27.31
C ARG A 239 -1.33 -17.32 26.02
N HIS A 240 -0.82 -18.52 25.77
CA HIS A 240 0.01 -18.82 24.60
C HIS A 240 -0.55 -20.04 23.88
N ILE A 241 -0.96 -19.87 22.63
CA ILE A 241 -1.47 -20.93 21.77
C ILE A 241 -0.50 -21.14 20.60
N ASP A 242 0.16 -22.27 20.56
CA ASP A 242 1.05 -22.65 19.47
C ASP A 242 0.29 -23.35 18.35
N HIS A 243 0.55 -22.99 17.09
CA HIS A 243 -0.07 -23.61 15.93
C HIS A 243 0.89 -23.63 14.73
N PRO A 244 0.72 -24.52 13.76
CA PRO A 244 1.48 -24.50 12.51
C PRO A 244 1.36 -23.17 11.76
N ASN A 245 2.33 -22.92 10.86
CA ASN A 245 2.26 -21.77 9.97
C ASN A 245 1.13 -21.95 8.95
N PRO A 246 0.24 -20.96 8.74
CA PRO A 246 -0.84 -21.07 7.75
C PRO A 246 -0.34 -21.22 6.31
N ALA A 247 0.91 -20.82 6.01
CA ALA A 247 1.54 -21.03 4.71
C ALA A 247 2.29 -22.37 4.56
N ALA A 248 2.25 -23.23 5.57
CA ALA A 248 2.93 -24.53 5.51
C ALA A 248 2.24 -25.49 4.53
N GLN A 249 3.04 -26.35 3.89
CA GLN A 249 2.52 -27.35 2.94
C GLN A 249 1.58 -28.36 3.62
N GLY A 250 0.66 -28.91 2.85
CA GLY A 250 -0.28 -29.95 3.30
C GLY A 250 -1.42 -29.43 4.17
N ASP A 251 -1.68 -28.12 4.15
CA ASP A 251 -2.73 -27.46 4.93
C ASP A 251 -2.69 -27.87 6.42
N ILE A 252 -1.46 -28.05 7.00
CA ILE A 252 -1.30 -28.47 8.39
C ILE A 252 -1.83 -27.45 9.40
N PHE A 253 -2.06 -26.20 8.98
CA PHE A 253 -2.77 -25.20 9.78
C PHE A 253 -4.22 -25.63 10.08
N CYS A 254 -4.81 -26.47 9.23
CA CYS A 254 -6.15 -27.00 9.40
C CYS A 254 -6.19 -28.28 10.27
N ASP A 255 -5.06 -28.68 10.89
CA ASP A 255 -5.04 -29.80 11.83
C ASP A 255 -5.36 -29.31 13.24
N GLY A 256 -6.45 -29.82 13.80
CA GLY A 256 -6.96 -29.41 15.11
C GLY A 256 -7.89 -28.18 15.07
N ASP A 257 -8.46 -27.86 16.21
CA ASP A 257 -9.38 -26.72 16.42
C ASP A 257 -8.64 -25.52 17.01
N HIS A 258 -7.80 -24.90 16.20
CA HIS A 258 -7.00 -23.75 16.64
C HIS A 258 -7.86 -22.57 17.13
N PHE A 259 -8.93 -22.25 16.39
CA PHE A 259 -9.76 -21.09 16.71
C PHE A 259 -10.61 -21.32 17.96
N GLY A 260 -11.09 -22.54 18.18
CA GLY A 260 -11.70 -22.93 19.43
C GLY A 260 -10.72 -22.81 20.60
N MET A 261 -9.49 -23.32 20.45
CA MET A 261 -8.44 -23.20 21.49
C MET A 261 -8.13 -21.73 21.84
N VAL A 262 -8.11 -20.81 20.86
CA VAL A 262 -7.92 -19.38 21.13
C VAL A 262 -9.11 -18.81 21.90
N ASN A 263 -10.33 -19.19 21.54
CA ASN A 263 -11.54 -18.72 22.23
C ASN A 263 -11.65 -19.29 23.65
N ASP A 264 -11.26 -20.56 23.87
CA ASP A 264 -11.16 -21.13 25.23
C ASP A 264 -10.11 -20.39 26.08
N ALA A 265 -8.99 -20.01 25.47
CA ALA A 265 -7.98 -19.21 26.14
C ALA A 265 -8.48 -17.80 26.49
N LEU A 266 -9.25 -17.15 25.59
CA LEU A 266 -9.91 -15.86 25.86
C LEU A 266 -10.89 -15.99 27.01
N ALA A 267 -11.76 -16.98 27.00
CA ALA A 267 -12.72 -17.24 28.09
C ALA A 267 -12.00 -17.44 29.43
N SER A 268 -10.84 -18.13 29.44
CA SER A 268 -10.03 -18.36 30.66
C SER A 268 -9.41 -17.10 31.24
N VAL A 269 -9.39 -15.98 30.50
CA VAL A 269 -8.89 -14.68 30.94
C VAL A 269 -9.99 -13.61 30.97
N GLY A 270 -11.27 -14.03 30.95
CA GLY A 270 -12.43 -13.14 31.06
C GLY A 270 -12.72 -12.31 29.80
N ALA A 271 -12.08 -12.60 28.66
CA ALA A 271 -12.27 -11.85 27.43
C ALA A 271 -13.30 -12.52 26.49
N ASP A 272 -14.04 -11.71 25.74
CA ASP A 272 -15.02 -12.20 24.77
C ASP A 272 -14.37 -13.03 23.66
N ALA A 273 -15.11 -14.05 23.20
CA ALA A 273 -14.72 -14.88 22.08
C ALA A 273 -14.65 -14.07 20.77
N ILE A 274 -13.80 -14.52 19.85
CA ILE A 274 -13.68 -13.99 18.48
C ILE A 274 -14.56 -14.83 17.54
N ASP A 275 -15.38 -14.17 16.74
CA ASP A 275 -15.97 -14.82 15.56
C ASP A 275 -14.96 -14.79 14.41
N TRP A 276 -14.29 -15.92 14.19
CA TRP A 276 -13.22 -16.06 13.19
C TRP A 276 -13.72 -16.10 11.75
N LEU A 277 -15.02 -16.18 11.54
CA LEU A 277 -15.63 -16.15 10.20
C LEU A 277 -16.99 -15.44 10.25
N PRO A 278 -17.00 -14.11 10.41
CA PRO A 278 -18.25 -13.35 10.50
C PRO A 278 -19.09 -13.44 9.23
N SER A 279 -20.40 -13.31 9.39
CA SER A 279 -21.35 -13.11 8.30
C SER A 279 -21.69 -11.63 8.17
N ARG A 280 -22.24 -11.21 7.04
CA ARG A 280 -22.68 -9.82 6.81
C ARG A 280 -23.61 -9.35 7.92
N GLY A 281 -23.52 -8.08 8.28
CA GLY A 281 -24.27 -7.50 9.40
C GLY A 281 -23.67 -7.81 10.77
N TRP A 282 -22.50 -8.41 10.85
CA TRP A 282 -21.77 -8.69 12.10
C TRP A 282 -21.58 -7.44 12.97
N ASP A 283 -21.41 -6.27 12.35
CA ASP A 283 -21.20 -4.97 12.98
C ASP A 283 -22.46 -4.44 13.68
N GLN A 284 -23.66 -4.80 13.21
CA GLN A 284 -24.92 -4.42 13.85
C GLN A 284 -25.09 -5.11 15.20
N HIS A 285 -24.70 -6.37 15.31
CA HIS A 285 -24.74 -7.12 16.57
C HIS A 285 -23.64 -6.71 17.53
N ALA A 286 -22.48 -6.29 17.03
CA ALA A 286 -21.41 -5.74 17.86
C ALA A 286 -21.78 -4.40 18.50
N ALA A 287 -22.60 -3.58 17.83
CA ALA A 287 -23.13 -2.33 18.38
C ALA A 287 -24.21 -2.54 19.46
N GLU A 288 -24.98 -3.62 19.37
CA GLU A 288 -26.02 -3.96 20.34
C GLU A 288 -25.45 -4.60 21.62
N ALA A 289 -24.33 -5.31 21.52
CA ALA A 289 -23.70 -6.04 22.64
C ALA A 289 -22.78 -5.18 23.52
N GLY A 290 -22.27 -4.08 23.01
CA GLY A 290 -21.34 -3.19 23.73
C GLY A 290 -21.83 -1.76 23.75
N GLY A 291 -22.39 -1.30 24.84
CA GLY A 291 -22.86 0.06 25.00
C GLY A 291 -21.83 1.10 24.56
N ALA A 292 -22.28 2.12 23.84
CA ALA A 292 -21.66 3.41 23.48
C ALA A 292 -20.64 3.46 22.33
N ASP A 293 -20.26 2.39 21.64
CA ASP A 293 -19.22 2.49 20.58
C ASP A 293 -19.66 1.97 19.17
N GLY A 294 -20.91 2.26 18.77
CA GLY A 294 -21.41 2.00 17.40
C GLY A 294 -20.57 2.62 16.27
N GLY A 295 -19.64 3.51 16.61
CA GLY A 295 -18.70 4.11 15.66
C GLY A 295 -17.43 3.29 15.42
N VAL A 296 -17.12 2.20 16.15
CA VAL A 296 -15.86 1.44 15.97
C VAL A 296 -15.85 0.68 14.66
N ALA A 297 -16.92 -0.05 14.35
CA ALA A 297 -17.01 -0.80 13.10
C ALA A 297 -16.98 0.13 11.88
N GLU A 298 -17.67 1.28 11.94
CA GLU A 298 -17.65 2.29 10.88
C GLU A 298 -16.26 2.91 10.70
N ARG A 299 -15.60 3.30 11.80
CA ARG A 299 -14.21 3.80 11.76
C ARG A 299 -13.25 2.75 11.20
N MET A 300 -13.44 1.47 11.54
CA MET A 300 -12.63 0.38 11.05
C MET A 300 -12.90 0.10 9.56
N GLY A 301 -14.15 0.22 9.11
CA GLY A 301 -14.52 0.15 7.70
C GLY A 301 -13.84 1.26 6.88
N ALA A 302 -13.91 2.49 7.36
CA ALA A 302 -13.21 3.63 6.75
C ALA A 302 -11.69 3.42 6.74
N PHE A 303 -11.12 2.83 7.80
CA PHE A 303 -9.70 2.50 7.88
C PHE A 303 -9.27 1.46 6.84
N ILE A 304 -10.01 0.36 6.68
CA ILE A 304 -9.72 -0.65 5.66
C ILE A 304 -9.92 -0.07 4.25
N ALA A 305 -10.97 0.71 4.03
CA ALA A 305 -11.21 1.40 2.77
C ALA A 305 -10.06 2.37 2.43
N SER A 306 -9.58 3.15 3.40
CA SER A 306 -8.42 4.04 3.24
C SER A 306 -7.14 3.25 2.93
N THR A 307 -6.92 2.10 3.59
CA THR A 307 -5.78 1.21 3.30
C THR A 307 -5.82 0.72 1.85
N MET A 308 -6.99 0.29 1.40
CA MET A 308 -7.20 -0.16 0.03
C MET A 308 -7.09 0.98 -0.98
N GLU A 309 -7.60 2.17 -0.63
CA GLU A 309 -7.52 3.36 -1.48
C GLU A 309 -6.08 3.80 -1.69
N LEU A 310 -5.27 3.91 -0.63
CA LEU A 310 -3.84 4.22 -0.73
C LEU A 310 -3.11 3.24 -1.64
N HIS A 311 -3.42 1.96 -1.49
CA HIS A 311 -2.84 0.91 -2.32
C HIS A 311 -3.36 0.96 -3.76
N GLN A 312 -4.66 1.23 -3.95
CA GLN A 312 -5.29 1.39 -5.26
C GLN A 312 -4.72 2.60 -6.02
N LEU A 313 -4.47 3.71 -5.32
CA LEU A 313 -3.83 4.90 -5.89
C LEU A 313 -2.44 4.58 -6.44
N TYR A 314 -1.68 3.77 -5.72
CA TYR A 314 -0.39 3.27 -6.17
C TYR A 314 -0.54 2.43 -7.45
N LEU A 315 -1.48 1.47 -7.49
CA LEU A 315 -1.74 0.63 -8.66
C LEU A 315 -2.27 1.44 -9.86
N GLU A 316 -3.14 2.42 -9.61
CA GLU A 316 -3.70 3.30 -10.67
C GLU A 316 -2.62 4.17 -11.30
N ARG A 317 -1.64 4.61 -10.54
CA ARG A 317 -0.49 5.34 -11.07
C ARG A 317 0.27 4.51 -12.10
N LEU A 318 0.41 3.21 -11.87
CA LEU A 318 1.09 2.29 -12.76
C LEU A 318 0.19 1.79 -13.92
N SER A 319 -1.13 1.86 -13.77
CA SER A 319 -2.11 1.33 -14.73
C SER A 319 -2.99 2.40 -15.39
N SER A 320 -2.89 3.68 -15.00
CA SER A 320 -3.78 4.73 -15.52
C SER A 320 -3.49 5.04 -16.98
N VAL A 321 -4.11 4.29 -17.89
CA VAL A 321 -4.21 4.66 -19.29
C VAL A 321 -5.67 4.64 -19.71
N LYS A 322 -6.25 5.82 -19.76
CA LYS A 322 -7.42 6.11 -20.58
C LYS A 322 -7.01 6.99 -21.76
N ASP A 323 -5.81 6.78 -22.30
CA ASP A 323 -5.39 7.38 -23.57
C ASP A 323 -6.01 6.56 -24.69
N GLU A 324 -7.29 6.78 -24.90
CA GLU A 324 -8.14 6.05 -25.84
C GLU A 324 -7.95 6.56 -27.29
N GLY A 325 -6.72 6.84 -27.71
CA GLY A 325 -6.45 7.30 -29.07
C GLY A 325 -7.24 8.59 -29.41
N LEU A 326 -7.50 9.44 -28.41
CA LEU A 326 -8.24 10.68 -28.55
C LEU A 326 -7.46 11.63 -29.47
N VAL A 327 -8.13 12.09 -30.52
CA VAL A 327 -7.62 13.19 -31.32
C VAL A 327 -8.03 14.48 -30.63
N LEU A 328 -7.11 15.08 -29.88
CA LEU A 328 -7.33 16.31 -29.15
C LEU A 328 -6.47 17.44 -29.75
N PRO A 329 -6.86 18.71 -29.58
CA PRO A 329 -6.00 19.83 -29.91
C PRO A 329 -4.67 19.77 -29.15
N ALA A 330 -3.59 20.29 -29.75
CA ALA A 330 -2.32 20.44 -29.07
C ALA A 330 -2.46 21.27 -27.78
N ILE A 331 -1.61 21.00 -26.81
CA ILE A 331 -1.47 21.82 -25.61
C ILE A 331 -0.49 22.93 -25.93
N THR A 332 -0.95 24.19 -25.88
CA THR A 332 -0.14 25.35 -26.22
C THR A 332 0.15 26.23 -25.01
N GLY A 333 1.22 27.01 -25.06
CA GLY A 333 1.58 27.97 -24.03
C GLY A 333 2.46 27.45 -22.91
N VAL A 334 2.85 26.19 -22.95
CA VAL A 334 3.76 25.61 -21.93
C VAL A 334 5.12 26.30 -22.01
N PHE A 335 5.68 26.44 -23.22
CA PHE A 335 7.00 27.02 -23.40
C PHE A 335 6.99 28.55 -23.44
N ASP A 336 5.82 29.17 -23.66
CA ASP A 336 5.61 30.63 -23.53
C ASP A 336 5.53 31.05 -22.05
N THR A 337 5.19 30.11 -21.16
CA THR A 337 5.12 30.37 -19.72
C THR A 337 6.55 30.50 -19.14
N PRO A 338 6.85 31.56 -18.38
CA PRO A 338 8.17 31.71 -17.77
C PRO A 338 8.48 30.58 -16.81
N LEU A 339 9.75 30.17 -16.73
CA LEU A 339 10.21 29.23 -15.73
C LEU A 339 10.19 29.94 -14.36
N MET A 340 9.46 29.36 -13.41
CA MET A 340 9.26 29.87 -12.06
C MET A 340 9.88 28.93 -11.05
N ASP A 341 10.06 29.38 -9.80
CA ASP A 341 10.34 28.46 -8.72
C ASP A 341 9.15 27.50 -8.48
N PHE A 342 9.44 26.37 -7.84
CA PHE A 342 8.46 25.30 -7.69
C PHE A 342 7.18 25.73 -6.96
N ARG A 343 7.30 26.56 -5.91
CA ARG A 343 6.12 26.98 -5.14
C ARG A 343 5.21 27.88 -5.92
N ASP A 344 5.80 28.82 -6.64
CA ASP A 344 5.04 29.74 -7.51
C ASP A 344 4.41 28.99 -8.69
N ALA A 345 5.14 28.02 -9.26
CA ALA A 345 4.62 27.19 -10.35
C ALA A 345 3.42 26.33 -9.95
N VAL A 346 3.34 25.90 -8.70
CA VAL A 346 2.25 25.05 -8.19
C VAL A 346 1.12 25.87 -7.53
N SER A 347 1.37 27.11 -7.13
CA SER A 347 0.39 27.95 -6.42
C SER A 347 -0.99 28.01 -7.09
N PRO A 348 -1.14 28.19 -8.41
CA PRO A 348 -2.46 28.24 -9.04
C PRO A 348 -3.24 26.94 -8.91
N VAL A 349 -2.55 25.83 -8.77
CA VAL A 349 -3.15 24.49 -8.63
C VAL A 349 -3.42 24.17 -7.17
N ALA A 350 -2.57 24.63 -6.25
CA ALA A 350 -2.75 24.40 -4.82
C ALA A 350 -4.04 25.03 -4.29
N GLU A 351 -4.49 26.14 -4.88
CA GLU A 351 -5.77 26.78 -4.58
C GLU A 351 -6.98 25.93 -5.01
N LEU A 352 -6.80 25.08 -6.02
CA LEU A 352 -7.87 24.24 -6.60
C LEU A 352 -7.98 22.87 -5.92
N LEU A 353 -6.89 22.37 -5.30
CA LEU A 353 -6.80 21.03 -4.78
C LEU A 353 -6.57 21.03 -3.26
N SER A 354 -7.61 20.71 -2.51
CA SER A 354 -7.50 20.61 -1.04
C SER A 354 -6.46 19.59 -0.61
N GLY A 355 -5.63 19.95 0.37
CA GLY A 355 -4.59 19.07 0.94
C GLY A 355 -3.31 18.96 0.11
N LEU A 356 -3.18 19.72 -1.00
CA LEU A 356 -1.96 19.70 -1.82
C LEU A 356 -0.77 20.35 -1.10
N ASP A 357 -0.98 21.31 -0.22
CA ASP A 357 0.07 22.08 0.47
C ASP A 357 1.11 21.20 1.17
N ARG A 358 0.68 20.08 1.75
CA ARG A 358 1.59 19.12 2.41
C ARG A 358 2.54 18.49 1.40
N HIS A 359 2.01 18.06 0.25
CA HIS A 359 2.81 17.46 -0.81
C HIS A 359 3.76 18.48 -1.44
N VAL A 360 3.32 19.74 -1.61
CA VAL A 360 4.16 20.84 -2.10
C VAL A 360 5.33 21.11 -1.16
N ARG A 361 5.10 21.20 0.16
CA ARG A 361 6.18 21.38 1.15
C ARG A 361 7.17 20.23 1.09
N ARG A 362 6.68 18.99 1.13
CA ARG A 362 7.51 17.77 1.08
C ARG A 362 8.34 17.70 -0.20
N SER A 363 7.73 18.01 -1.33
CA SER A 363 8.43 18.01 -2.63
C SER A 363 9.52 19.08 -2.69
N HIS A 364 9.26 20.26 -2.15
CA HIS A 364 10.24 21.34 -2.09
C HIS A 364 11.44 21.00 -1.20
N GLU A 365 11.20 20.41 -0.02
CA GLU A 365 12.23 19.95 0.90
C GLU A 365 13.07 18.82 0.28
N PHE A 366 12.41 17.87 -0.38
CA PHE A 366 13.08 16.81 -1.12
C PHE A 366 13.98 17.39 -2.22
N GLY A 367 13.44 18.32 -3.03
CA GLY A 367 14.17 18.96 -4.11
C GLY A 367 15.44 19.67 -3.63
N LYS A 368 15.36 20.43 -2.54
CA LYS A 368 16.51 21.11 -1.95
C LYS A 368 17.59 20.12 -1.52
N ARG A 369 17.24 19.13 -0.72
CA ARG A 369 18.19 18.15 -0.23
C ARG A 369 18.85 17.37 -1.37
N ARG A 370 18.04 16.89 -2.34
CA ARG A 370 18.54 16.07 -3.44
C ARG A 370 19.43 16.86 -4.40
N ALA A 371 19.17 18.16 -4.59
CA ALA A 371 20.01 19.02 -5.40
C ALA A 371 21.41 19.24 -4.77
N ASP A 372 21.50 19.26 -3.44
CA ASP A 372 22.76 19.38 -2.72
C ASP A 372 23.60 18.08 -2.81
N GLU A 373 22.96 16.94 -2.97
CA GLU A 373 23.59 15.61 -3.02
C GLU A 373 23.97 15.15 -4.43
N ALA A 374 23.34 15.71 -5.47
CA ALA A 374 23.41 15.16 -6.82
C ALA A 374 24.32 15.93 -7.77
N ALA A 375 25.05 15.15 -8.59
CA ALA A 375 25.83 15.66 -9.71
C ALA A 375 25.00 15.87 -11.00
N ASP A 376 23.69 15.69 -10.95
CA ASP A 376 22.81 15.61 -12.13
C ASP A 376 22.55 16.97 -12.80
N GLY A 377 22.94 18.08 -12.16
CA GLY A 377 22.77 19.42 -12.69
C GLY A 377 21.33 19.94 -12.69
N LEU A 378 20.38 19.21 -12.11
CA LEU A 378 19.01 19.66 -11.97
C LEU A 378 18.86 20.64 -10.80
N SER A 379 18.02 21.68 -10.99
CA SER A 379 17.67 22.59 -9.89
C SER A 379 16.81 21.91 -8.85
N ALA A 380 16.83 22.42 -7.61
CA ALA A 380 15.96 21.98 -6.53
C ALA A 380 14.46 22.02 -6.93
N ASP A 381 14.06 23.04 -7.70
CA ASP A 381 12.68 23.21 -8.17
C ASP A 381 12.30 22.16 -9.22
N ALA A 382 13.22 21.84 -10.13
CA ALA A 382 13.02 20.80 -11.13
C ALA A 382 12.84 19.42 -10.47
N ILE A 383 13.69 19.11 -9.47
CA ILE A 383 13.57 17.87 -8.69
C ILE A 383 12.26 17.85 -7.89
N ALA A 384 11.88 18.98 -7.28
CA ALA A 384 10.62 19.07 -6.54
C ALA A 384 9.40 18.83 -7.45
N ALA A 385 9.43 19.30 -8.70
CA ALA A 385 8.35 19.07 -9.66
C ALA A 385 8.23 17.60 -10.06
N LEU A 386 9.35 16.91 -10.30
CA LEU A 386 9.38 15.46 -10.54
C LEU A 386 8.84 14.68 -9.34
N TYR A 387 9.30 15.03 -8.14
CA TYR A 387 8.86 14.38 -6.91
C TYR A 387 7.35 14.57 -6.68
N LEU A 388 6.81 15.78 -6.85
CA LEU A 388 5.38 16.05 -6.68
C LEU A 388 4.53 15.20 -7.64
N TYR A 389 4.95 15.06 -8.89
CA TYR A 389 4.27 14.22 -9.86
C TYR A 389 4.14 12.78 -9.37
N THR A 390 5.18 12.28 -8.72
CA THR A 390 5.23 10.90 -8.23
C THR A 390 4.58 10.70 -6.86
N CYS A 391 4.22 11.78 -6.14
CA CYS A 391 3.51 11.68 -4.86
C CYS A 391 2.12 11.08 -5.04
N GLU A 392 1.71 10.25 -4.09
CA GLU A 392 0.31 9.79 -3.96
C GLU A 392 -0.58 10.95 -3.54
N SER A 393 -1.12 11.65 -4.52
CA SER A 393 -1.94 12.83 -4.27
C SER A 393 -3.06 12.97 -5.31
N ALA A 394 -4.06 13.78 -5.00
CA ALA A 394 -5.08 14.18 -5.96
C ALA A 394 -4.47 14.88 -7.19
N PHE A 395 -3.31 15.52 -7.03
CA PHE A 395 -2.61 16.23 -8.09
C PHE A 395 -2.26 15.35 -9.29
N TYR A 396 -1.69 14.16 -9.04
CA TYR A 396 -1.35 13.22 -10.10
C TYR A 396 -2.56 12.83 -10.96
N ARG A 397 -3.70 12.52 -10.31
CA ARG A 397 -4.94 12.15 -11.02
C ARG A 397 -5.50 13.32 -11.80
N GLU A 398 -5.55 14.48 -11.16
CA GLU A 398 -6.15 15.68 -11.76
C GLU A 398 -5.34 16.19 -12.96
N ILE A 399 -4.01 16.29 -12.84
CA ILE A 399 -3.18 16.74 -13.97
C ILE A 399 -3.32 15.79 -15.17
N ASN A 400 -3.32 14.48 -14.95
CA ASN A 400 -3.50 13.52 -16.04
C ASN A 400 -4.92 13.54 -16.62
N ALA A 401 -5.96 13.78 -15.80
CA ALA A 401 -7.32 13.96 -16.27
C ALA A 401 -7.47 15.22 -17.15
N ILE A 402 -6.86 16.32 -16.72
CA ILE A 402 -6.89 17.61 -17.45
C ILE A 402 -6.12 17.53 -18.76
N LEU A 403 -4.95 16.90 -18.77
CA LEU A 403 -4.16 16.67 -19.98
C LEU A 403 -4.91 15.85 -21.04
N ARG A 404 -5.87 15.02 -20.63
CA ARG A 404 -6.75 14.24 -21.50
C ARG A 404 -8.09 14.90 -21.80
N ALA A 405 -8.37 16.04 -21.17
CA ALA A 405 -9.64 16.74 -21.38
C ALA A 405 -9.68 17.40 -22.76
N PRO A 406 -10.82 17.33 -23.48
CA PRO A 406 -11.01 18.06 -24.74
C PRO A 406 -10.92 19.57 -24.58
N ASP A 407 -11.36 20.09 -23.45
CA ASP A 407 -11.30 21.50 -23.09
C ASP A 407 -9.89 21.86 -22.59
N ARG A 408 -9.09 22.45 -23.48
CA ARG A 408 -7.71 22.88 -23.21
C ARG A 408 -7.60 24.09 -22.29
N SER A 409 -8.67 24.83 -22.05
CA SER A 409 -8.66 25.94 -21.10
C SER A 409 -8.38 25.48 -19.66
N ARG A 410 -8.74 24.24 -19.35
CA ARG A 410 -8.49 23.64 -18.05
C ARG A 410 -7.01 23.39 -17.76
N VAL A 411 -6.15 23.35 -18.78
CA VAL A 411 -4.70 23.18 -18.63
C VAL A 411 -4.03 24.47 -18.14
N VAL A 412 -4.64 25.61 -18.36
CA VAL A 412 -4.04 26.94 -18.10
C VAL A 412 -3.47 27.08 -16.68
N PRO A 413 -4.15 26.70 -15.60
CA PRO A 413 -3.59 26.78 -14.25
C PRO A 413 -2.36 25.87 -14.03
N TYR A 414 -2.19 24.86 -14.87
CA TYR A 414 -1.10 23.88 -14.77
C TYR A 414 0.11 24.20 -15.65
N LEU A 415 0.00 25.22 -16.54
CA LEU A 415 1.08 25.59 -17.45
C LEU A 415 2.41 25.89 -16.74
N PRO A 416 2.46 26.64 -15.61
CA PRO A 416 3.72 26.90 -14.91
C PRO A 416 4.37 25.61 -14.38
N TYR A 417 3.57 24.70 -13.81
CA TYR A 417 4.07 23.41 -13.36
C TYR A 417 4.54 22.53 -14.52
N LEU A 418 3.78 22.46 -15.62
CA LEU A 418 4.18 21.71 -16.81
C LEU A 418 5.48 22.26 -17.40
N ARG A 419 5.63 23.58 -17.45
CA ARG A 419 6.87 24.23 -17.89
C ARG A 419 8.09 23.77 -17.08
N LEU A 420 7.92 23.70 -15.75
CA LEU A 420 8.95 23.23 -14.83
C LEU A 420 9.23 21.72 -15.01
N LEU A 421 8.18 20.91 -15.13
CA LEU A 421 8.30 19.47 -15.37
C LEU A 421 9.02 19.16 -16.69
N PHE A 422 8.67 19.85 -17.78
CA PHE A 422 9.33 19.68 -19.08
C PHE A 422 10.80 20.11 -19.01
N SER A 423 11.10 21.19 -18.30
CA SER A 423 12.48 21.63 -18.06
C SER A 423 13.29 20.57 -17.29
N ALA A 424 12.70 20.01 -16.24
CA ALA A 424 13.33 18.97 -15.44
C ALA A 424 13.67 17.73 -16.28
N VAL A 425 12.69 17.24 -17.05
CA VAL A 425 12.87 16.05 -17.90
C VAL A 425 13.90 16.29 -19.01
N SER A 426 13.96 17.50 -19.57
CA SER A 426 14.92 17.85 -20.62
C SER A 426 16.38 17.84 -20.13
N GLY A 427 16.62 17.93 -18.82
CA GLY A 427 17.94 17.84 -18.21
C GLY A 427 18.39 16.40 -17.93
N LEU A 428 17.53 15.40 -18.12
CA LEU A 428 17.82 14.02 -17.80
C LEU A 428 18.27 13.20 -19.03
N PRO A 429 19.09 12.16 -18.85
CA PRO A 429 19.50 11.29 -19.95
C PRO A 429 18.30 10.53 -20.51
N VAL A 430 18.20 10.53 -21.84
CA VAL A 430 17.14 9.79 -22.54
C VAL A 430 17.44 8.30 -22.58
N ARG A 431 16.35 7.51 -22.54
CA ARG A 431 16.35 6.07 -22.71
C ARG A 431 15.71 5.68 -24.04
N THR A 432 16.37 4.79 -24.76
CA THR A 432 15.90 4.30 -26.07
C THR A 432 15.63 2.80 -26.11
N GLU A 433 15.96 2.05 -25.04
CA GLU A 433 15.65 0.63 -24.95
C GLU A 433 14.14 0.42 -24.69
N PRO A 434 13.61 -0.77 -25.07
CA PRO A 434 12.20 -1.06 -24.92
C PRO A 434 11.68 -0.88 -23.49
N LEU A 435 10.51 -0.28 -23.36
CA LEU A 435 9.79 -0.08 -22.12
C LEU A 435 8.44 -0.79 -22.16
N TYR A 436 7.93 -1.11 -21.00
CA TYR A 436 6.70 -1.88 -20.83
C TYR A 436 5.69 -1.13 -19.96
N ARG A 437 4.41 -1.27 -20.32
CA ARG A 437 3.29 -0.75 -19.53
C ARG A 437 2.12 -1.72 -19.59
N GLY A 438 1.56 -2.06 -18.43
CA GLY A 438 0.41 -2.95 -18.29
C GLY A 438 -0.88 -2.19 -18.04
N VAL A 439 -1.98 -2.57 -18.71
CA VAL A 439 -3.32 -2.00 -18.51
C VAL A 439 -4.36 -3.11 -18.43
N SER A 440 -5.20 -3.09 -17.40
CA SER A 440 -6.24 -4.10 -17.16
C SER A 440 -7.52 -3.86 -17.99
N LEU A 441 -7.36 -3.46 -19.26
CA LEU A 441 -8.42 -3.24 -20.24
C LEU A 441 -8.00 -3.84 -21.58
N ASP A 442 -8.98 -4.21 -22.43
CA ASP A 442 -8.73 -4.57 -23.84
C ASP A 442 -8.78 -3.32 -24.70
N LEU A 443 -7.60 -2.83 -25.07
CA LEU A 443 -7.46 -1.60 -25.86
C LEU A 443 -7.20 -1.86 -27.35
N ARG A 444 -7.29 -3.09 -27.83
CA ARG A 444 -6.99 -3.46 -29.24
C ARG A 444 -7.71 -2.61 -30.28
N ALA A 445 -8.99 -2.32 -30.05
CA ALA A 445 -9.80 -1.55 -30.98
C ALA A 445 -9.32 -0.10 -31.15
N GLN A 446 -8.63 0.43 -30.14
CA GLN A 446 -8.14 1.83 -30.11
C GLN A 446 -6.73 1.94 -30.73
N TYR A 447 -6.02 0.80 -30.85
CA TYR A 447 -4.65 0.74 -31.34
C TYR A 447 -4.54 -0.12 -32.61
N PRO A 448 -5.21 0.23 -33.74
CA PRO A 448 -5.04 -0.52 -34.98
C PRO A 448 -3.64 -0.31 -35.55
N VAL A 449 -3.05 -1.38 -36.09
CA VAL A 449 -1.71 -1.33 -36.70
C VAL A 449 -1.60 -0.24 -37.77
N GLY A 450 -0.52 0.50 -37.76
CA GLY A 450 -0.25 1.62 -38.67
C GLY A 450 -0.81 2.97 -38.20
N ARG A 451 -1.69 3.01 -37.20
CA ARG A 451 -2.21 4.25 -36.64
C ARG A 451 -1.16 4.95 -35.78
N THR A 452 -1.12 6.28 -35.84
CA THR A 452 -0.45 7.12 -34.85
C THR A 452 -1.44 7.47 -33.74
N VAL A 453 -1.05 7.23 -32.49
CA VAL A 453 -1.82 7.60 -31.29
C VAL A 453 -1.01 8.58 -30.47
N THR A 454 -1.69 9.49 -29.77
CA THR A 454 -1.03 10.45 -28.89
C THR A 454 -1.32 10.09 -27.44
N TRP A 455 -0.27 9.94 -26.65
CA TRP A 455 -0.41 9.83 -25.19
C TRP A 455 -0.41 11.22 -24.58
N TRP A 456 -1.58 11.65 -24.15
CA TRP A 456 -1.82 13.01 -23.66
C TRP A 456 -1.40 13.22 -22.20
N GLY A 457 -1.39 12.18 -21.40
CA GLY A 457 -0.92 12.23 -20.02
C GLY A 457 0.58 11.98 -19.89
N VAL A 458 1.15 12.31 -18.73
CA VAL A 458 2.46 11.80 -18.37
C VAL A 458 2.33 10.28 -18.17
N SER A 459 3.11 9.51 -18.88
CA SER A 459 2.92 8.06 -18.98
C SER A 459 4.12 7.30 -18.41
N SER A 460 3.90 6.66 -17.26
CA SER A 460 4.91 5.84 -16.58
C SER A 460 5.03 4.47 -17.24
N CYS A 461 6.26 4.03 -17.44
CA CYS A 461 6.64 2.74 -17.98
C CYS A 461 7.74 2.13 -17.12
N THR A 462 8.01 0.84 -17.28
CA THR A 462 9.13 0.13 -16.66
C THR A 462 10.02 -0.54 -17.70
N SER A 463 11.30 -0.69 -17.41
CA SER A 463 12.21 -1.49 -18.23
C SER A 463 12.01 -3.00 -18.04
N GLU A 464 11.32 -3.42 -16.98
CA GLU A 464 11.15 -4.81 -16.63
C GLU A 464 9.80 -5.38 -17.07
N LEU A 465 9.84 -6.27 -18.07
CA LEU A 465 8.64 -6.99 -18.55
C LEU A 465 7.94 -7.77 -17.43
N GLY A 466 8.70 -8.30 -16.47
CA GLY A 466 8.19 -9.02 -15.30
C GLY A 466 7.29 -8.15 -14.44
N VAL A 467 7.71 -6.92 -14.17
CA VAL A 467 6.96 -5.91 -13.43
C VAL A 467 5.68 -5.54 -14.17
N ALA A 468 5.75 -5.18 -15.44
CA ALA A 468 4.57 -4.86 -16.24
C ALA A 468 3.55 -6.01 -16.31
N ARG A 469 4.00 -7.27 -16.37
CA ARG A 469 3.14 -8.45 -16.34
C ARG A 469 2.53 -8.72 -14.98
N ALA A 470 3.24 -8.43 -13.89
CA ALA A 470 2.70 -8.54 -12.54
C ALA A 470 1.47 -7.64 -12.34
N PHE A 471 1.52 -6.41 -12.86
CA PHE A 471 0.37 -5.49 -12.85
C PHE A 471 -0.85 -6.00 -13.62
N LEU A 472 -0.63 -6.75 -14.69
CA LEU A 472 -1.72 -7.25 -15.53
C LEU A 472 -2.49 -8.41 -14.89
N GLY A 473 -1.92 -9.06 -13.90
CA GLY A 473 -2.47 -10.30 -13.37
C GLY A 473 -2.51 -11.42 -14.42
N SER A 474 -3.19 -12.53 -14.11
CA SER A 474 -3.18 -13.73 -14.96
C SER A 474 -4.44 -13.93 -15.83
N ARG A 475 -5.50 -13.17 -15.61
CA ARG A 475 -6.82 -13.35 -16.26
C ARG A 475 -7.51 -12.02 -16.56
N GLY A 476 -8.51 -12.07 -17.45
CA GLY A 476 -9.32 -10.91 -17.84
C GLY A 476 -8.79 -10.21 -19.10
N LYS A 477 -9.50 -9.17 -19.51
CA LYS A 477 -9.12 -8.32 -20.65
C LYS A 477 -7.98 -7.40 -20.24
N ARG A 478 -6.83 -7.50 -20.92
CA ARG A 478 -5.60 -6.82 -20.54
C ARG A 478 -4.80 -6.44 -21.77
N THR A 479 -4.13 -5.29 -21.70
CA THR A 479 -3.20 -4.85 -22.74
C THR A 479 -1.81 -4.66 -22.14
N LEU A 480 -0.80 -5.27 -22.74
CA LEU A 480 0.61 -5.00 -22.50
C LEU A 480 1.11 -4.12 -23.64
N PHE A 481 1.53 -2.92 -23.32
CA PHE A 481 2.26 -2.07 -24.26
C PHE A 481 3.74 -2.39 -24.17
N GLU A 482 4.35 -2.63 -25.35
CA GLU A 482 5.80 -2.68 -25.57
C GLU A 482 6.14 -1.41 -26.35
N VAL A 483 6.82 -0.47 -25.71
CA VAL A 483 7.10 0.85 -26.28
C VAL A 483 8.57 0.92 -26.63
N GLN A 484 8.87 1.24 -27.89
CA GLN A 484 10.19 1.66 -28.32
C GLN A 484 10.25 3.18 -28.20
N PRO A 485 10.85 3.73 -27.13
CA PRO A 485 10.89 5.16 -26.90
C PRO A 485 12.04 5.81 -27.70
N ALA A 486 11.90 7.11 -27.96
CA ALA A 486 12.98 7.96 -28.45
C ALA A 486 13.45 8.94 -27.36
N ARG A 487 12.55 9.35 -26.45
CA ARG A 487 12.78 10.43 -25.49
C ARG A 487 12.21 10.10 -24.09
N ALA A 488 12.15 8.83 -23.71
CA ALA A 488 11.81 8.46 -22.35
C ALA A 488 12.96 8.77 -21.39
N VAL A 489 12.65 9.15 -20.16
CA VAL A 489 13.66 9.43 -19.12
C VAL A 489 13.36 8.66 -17.86
N GLY A 490 14.42 8.21 -17.19
CA GLY A 490 14.33 7.58 -15.88
C GLY A 490 14.14 8.65 -14.80
N ILE A 491 13.15 8.44 -13.95
CA ILE A 491 12.85 9.37 -12.84
C ILE A 491 13.00 8.72 -11.45
N ARG A 492 13.54 7.53 -11.37
CA ARG A 492 13.73 6.76 -10.15
C ARG A 492 14.31 7.59 -9.01
N ASP A 493 15.42 8.29 -9.27
CA ASP A 493 16.14 9.04 -8.24
C ASP A 493 15.43 10.33 -7.79
N PHE A 494 14.36 10.68 -8.46
CA PHE A 494 13.53 11.87 -8.20
C PHE A 494 12.09 11.50 -7.85
N SER A 495 11.78 10.20 -7.71
CA SER A 495 10.45 9.68 -7.43
C SER A 495 10.20 9.56 -5.92
N ALA A 496 8.95 9.74 -5.51
CA ALA A 496 8.49 9.35 -4.18
C ALA A 496 8.52 7.81 -4.01
N PHE A 497 8.70 7.06 -5.11
CA PHE A 497 8.78 5.60 -5.19
C PHE A 497 10.09 5.21 -5.86
N THR A 498 11.17 5.31 -5.12
CA THR A 498 12.51 5.01 -5.60
C THR A 498 12.77 3.50 -5.86
N GLY A 499 11.77 2.59 -5.62
CA GLY A 499 11.81 1.13 -5.84
C GLY A 499 11.64 0.64 -7.24
N GLU A 500 11.14 1.51 -8.08
CA GLU A 500 10.81 1.12 -9.42
C GLU A 500 11.75 1.81 -10.41
N GLU A 501 12.26 1.06 -11.36
CA GLU A 501 12.84 1.66 -12.55
C GLU A 501 11.71 2.30 -13.36
N GLU A 502 11.24 3.47 -12.88
CA GLU A 502 10.19 4.23 -13.52
C GLU A 502 10.79 5.12 -14.61
N PHE A 503 10.25 4.97 -15.80
CA PHE A 503 10.53 5.81 -16.96
C PHE A 503 9.26 6.54 -17.35
N VAL A 504 9.39 7.80 -17.72
CA VAL A 504 8.23 8.60 -18.14
C VAL A 504 8.33 9.05 -19.60
N LEU A 505 7.19 8.97 -20.27
CA LEU A 505 6.92 9.66 -21.53
C LEU A 505 6.09 10.88 -21.22
N LEU A 506 6.52 12.04 -21.73
CA LEU A 506 5.86 13.31 -21.48
C LEU A 506 4.54 13.44 -22.25
N PRO A 507 3.63 14.34 -21.79
CA PRO A 507 2.39 14.64 -22.51
C PRO A 507 2.60 14.99 -23.96
N GLY A 508 1.65 14.59 -24.82
CA GLY A 508 1.70 14.86 -26.25
C GLY A 508 2.65 13.95 -27.05
N THR A 509 3.20 12.89 -26.41
CA THR A 509 4.05 11.92 -27.12
C THR A 509 3.25 11.18 -28.17
N GLN A 510 3.74 11.22 -29.42
CA GLN A 510 3.14 10.54 -30.55
C GLN A 510 3.79 9.15 -30.74
N LEU A 511 2.95 8.12 -30.84
CA LEU A 511 3.34 6.73 -30.89
C LEU A 511 2.70 6.05 -32.11
N LYS A 512 3.50 5.43 -32.96
CA LYS A 512 3.00 4.61 -34.06
C LYS A 512 2.77 3.18 -33.61
N VAL A 513 1.58 2.66 -33.88
CA VAL A 513 1.26 1.25 -33.62
C VAL A 513 1.92 0.38 -34.70
N THR A 514 2.88 -0.44 -34.30
CA THR A 514 3.66 -1.27 -35.21
C THR A 514 3.18 -2.72 -35.26
N ASP A 515 2.63 -3.23 -34.15
CA ASP A 515 2.10 -4.59 -34.07
C ASP A 515 1.02 -4.71 -32.99
N VAL A 516 0.05 -5.60 -33.21
CA VAL A 516 -1.01 -5.92 -32.25
C VAL A 516 -1.24 -7.42 -32.22
N LYS A 517 -0.96 -8.05 -31.10
CA LYS A 517 -1.03 -9.52 -30.97
C LYS A 517 -1.95 -9.93 -29.82
N ALA A 518 -2.99 -10.69 -30.17
CA ALA A 518 -3.88 -11.31 -29.17
C ALA A 518 -3.27 -12.63 -28.66
N HIS A 519 -3.36 -12.85 -27.36
CA HIS A 519 -2.91 -14.05 -26.68
C HIS A 519 -4.07 -14.78 -26.00
N ARG A 520 -3.86 -16.04 -25.65
CA ARG A 520 -4.85 -16.79 -24.85
C ARG A 520 -5.05 -16.13 -23.48
N GLY A 521 -6.24 -16.24 -22.91
CA GLY A 521 -6.54 -15.70 -21.58
C GLY A 521 -6.83 -14.19 -21.53
N GLY A 522 -7.15 -13.56 -22.68
CA GLY A 522 -7.57 -12.16 -22.75
C GLY A 522 -6.45 -11.12 -22.72
N LEU A 523 -5.20 -11.54 -22.82
CA LEU A 523 -4.06 -10.65 -22.98
C LEU A 523 -3.92 -10.21 -24.43
N CYS A 524 -3.66 -8.93 -24.64
CA CYS A 524 -3.21 -8.36 -25.92
C CYS A 524 -1.86 -7.67 -25.71
N THR A 525 -0.93 -7.85 -26.65
CA THR A 525 0.29 -7.04 -26.73
C THR A 525 0.15 -6.03 -27.86
N VAL A 526 0.41 -4.77 -27.56
CA VAL A 526 0.46 -3.66 -28.51
C VAL A 526 1.87 -3.12 -28.56
N ARG A 527 2.52 -3.16 -29.72
CA ARG A 527 3.84 -2.57 -29.93
C ARG A 527 3.73 -1.16 -30.47
N LEU A 528 4.44 -0.27 -29.83
CA LEU A 528 4.43 1.15 -30.14
C LEU A 528 5.87 1.62 -30.39
N THR A 529 6.04 2.52 -31.35
CA THR A 529 7.32 3.23 -31.58
C THR A 529 7.06 4.73 -31.45
N GLU A 530 7.82 5.38 -30.59
CA GLU A 530 7.75 6.85 -30.46
C GLU A 530 8.25 7.49 -31.75
N LEU A 531 7.47 8.47 -32.24
CA LEU A 531 7.86 9.28 -33.39
C LEU A 531 8.79 10.39 -32.93
N GLU A 532 9.86 10.65 -33.69
CA GLU A 532 10.82 11.72 -33.39
C GLU A 532 10.27 13.12 -33.70
N GLU A 533 9.09 13.20 -34.31
CA GLU A 533 8.38 14.44 -34.57
C GLU A 533 8.08 15.21 -33.27
N GLU A 534 7.84 16.52 -33.39
CA GLU A 534 7.54 17.36 -32.22
C GLU A 534 6.33 16.83 -31.46
N ARG A 535 6.42 16.86 -30.13
CA ARG A 535 5.28 16.55 -29.27
C ARG A 535 4.16 17.56 -29.51
N LEU A 536 2.91 17.13 -29.33
CA LEU A 536 1.75 18.03 -29.43
C LEU A 536 1.60 18.92 -28.17
N VAL A 537 2.73 19.44 -27.68
CA VAL A 537 2.84 20.37 -26.55
C VAL A 537 3.85 21.44 -26.94
N SER A 538 3.44 22.71 -26.96
CA SER A 538 4.26 23.85 -27.35
C SER A 538 4.25 24.98 -26.31
#